data_656021f789f9cbebe2a10d828fbc81d9
#
_entry.id   656021f789f9cbebe2a10d828fbc81d9
#
_cell.length_a   1.000
_cell.length_b   1.000
_cell.length_c   1.000
_cell.angle_alpha   90.00
_cell.angle_beta   90.00
_cell.angle_gamma   90.00
#
_symmetry.space_group_name_H-M   'P 1'
#
loop_
_entity.id
_entity.type
_entity.pdbx_description
1 polymer ?
#
loop_
_entity_poly.entity_id
_entity_poly.type
_entity_poly.pdbx_seq_one_letter_code
_entity_poly.pdbx_strand_id
1 'polypeptide(L)'
;GLFKRKRFLFTVGETVAYRLGTKFPQGLMIGSRGVYGMYAVQNKSPLNVWFQREYRKAYNRPPAQPGYQFAQAVLGAKFAYEKAAKAAGKFPSTDQVIKAFEGVTYPSFAAPVHMGLSNGHQGLTEDRWGVTTFDEKLGELVLKDVMVFQPACVMPPDGVNSIPWLEGGMKGAKCKN
;
A
#
# COMPACT_ATOMS: atom_id res chain seq x y z
N GLY A 1 2.66 -29.33 -12.97
CA GLY A 1 2.20 -28.90 -11.99
C GLY A 1 2.64 -28.67 -10.55
N LEU A 2 3.75 -27.96 -10.28
CA LEU A 2 4.20 -27.67 -8.91
C LEU A 2 3.12 -26.90 -8.10
N PHE A 3 2.49 -25.91 -8.71
CA PHE A 3 1.42 -25.11 -8.10
C PHE A 3 0.17 -25.91 -7.68
N LYS A 4 -0.03 -27.09 -8.27
CA LYS A 4 -1.13 -27.99 -7.85
C LYS A 4 -0.79 -28.82 -6.61
N ARG A 5 0.50 -28.97 -6.28
CA ARG A 5 1.01 -29.85 -5.21
C ARG A 5 1.55 -29.09 -4.00
N LYS A 6 1.84 -27.80 -4.15
CA LYS A 6 2.42 -26.96 -3.09
C LYS A 6 1.65 -25.65 -2.98
N ARG A 7 1.56 -25.11 -1.77
CA ARG A 7 1.07 -23.75 -1.53
C ARG A 7 2.23 -22.78 -1.70
N PHE A 8 1.99 -21.69 -2.39
CA PHE A 8 2.97 -20.63 -2.61
C PHE A 8 2.47 -19.34 -1.98
N LEU A 9 3.38 -18.64 -1.33
CA LEU A 9 3.19 -17.34 -0.75
C LEU A 9 4.19 -16.37 -1.37
N PHE A 10 3.70 -15.30 -1.98
CA PHE A 10 4.53 -14.28 -2.61
C PHE A 10 4.29 -12.91 -1.99
N THR A 11 5.38 -12.20 -1.71
CA THR A 11 5.36 -10.80 -1.28
C THR A 11 5.60 -9.81 -2.42
N VAL A 12 5.86 -10.33 -3.61
CA VAL A 12 6.17 -9.58 -4.84
C VAL A 12 5.57 -10.32 -6.03
N GLY A 13 5.54 -9.68 -7.21
CA GLY A 13 5.14 -10.36 -8.45
C GLY A 13 3.88 -9.79 -9.10
N GLU A 14 3.20 -8.83 -8.49
CA GLU A 14 2.00 -8.21 -9.05
C GLU A 14 2.23 -7.65 -10.46
N THR A 15 3.34 -6.94 -10.68
CA THR A 15 3.68 -6.36 -11.98
C THR A 15 3.86 -7.43 -13.06
N VAL A 16 4.41 -8.61 -12.68
CA VAL A 16 4.55 -9.77 -13.58
C VAL A 16 3.19 -10.43 -13.81
N ALA A 17 2.36 -10.51 -12.77
CA ALA A 17 1.03 -11.07 -12.85
C ALA A 17 0.18 -10.36 -13.93
N TYR A 18 0.18 -9.04 -13.96
CA TYR A 18 -0.51 -8.27 -15.01
C TYR A 18 -0.02 -8.56 -16.42
N ARG A 19 1.29 -8.83 -16.60
CA ARG A 19 1.86 -9.16 -17.92
C ARG A 19 1.50 -10.58 -18.39
N LEU A 20 1.37 -11.49 -17.45
CA LEU A 20 1.05 -12.89 -17.74
C LEU A 20 -0.45 -13.11 -17.92
N GLY A 21 -1.30 -12.28 -17.32
CA GLY A 21 -2.75 -12.39 -17.43
C GLY A 21 -3.24 -13.80 -17.08
N THR A 22 -3.99 -14.44 -17.95
CA THR A 22 -4.52 -15.80 -17.75
C THR A 22 -3.45 -16.89 -17.62
N LYS A 23 -2.20 -16.62 -18.03
CA LYS A 23 -1.05 -17.55 -17.88
C LYS A 23 -0.46 -17.49 -16.48
N PHE A 24 -0.80 -16.50 -15.66
CA PHE A 24 -0.38 -16.45 -14.27
C PHE A 24 -1.12 -17.52 -13.48
N PRO A 25 -0.43 -18.32 -12.64
CA PRO A 25 -1.09 -19.34 -11.84
C PRO A 25 -2.15 -18.74 -10.92
N GLN A 26 -3.35 -19.30 -10.98
CA GLN A 26 -4.43 -18.97 -10.06
C GLN A 26 -4.32 -19.79 -8.77
N GLY A 27 -4.87 -19.29 -7.70
CA GLY A 27 -4.81 -19.97 -6.40
C GLY A 27 -3.52 -19.72 -5.61
N LEU A 28 -2.67 -18.79 -6.04
CA LEU A 28 -1.48 -18.38 -5.28
C LEU A 28 -1.86 -17.36 -4.21
N MET A 29 -1.31 -17.51 -3.01
CA MET A 29 -1.35 -16.44 -2.02
C MET A 29 -0.34 -15.35 -2.39
N ILE A 30 -0.82 -14.13 -2.51
CA ILE A 30 0.02 -12.97 -2.79
C ILE A 30 -0.38 -11.82 -1.85
N GLY A 31 0.61 -11.08 -1.36
CA GLY A 31 0.39 -9.99 -0.45
C GLY A 31 1.33 -8.82 -0.67
N SER A 32 0.97 -7.67 -0.15
CA SER A 32 1.76 -6.45 -0.29
C SER A 32 1.54 -5.52 0.88
N ARG A 33 2.60 -4.85 1.27
CA ARG A 33 2.56 -3.71 2.19
C ARG A 33 1.89 -2.54 1.49
N GLY A 34 0.62 -2.34 1.79
CA GLY A 34 -0.17 -1.27 1.23
C GLY A 34 -1.19 -1.74 0.20
N VAL A 35 -1.97 -0.81 -0.27
CA VAL A 35 -3.11 -1.03 -1.17
C VAL A 35 -2.73 -0.54 -2.56
N TYR A 36 -2.20 -1.44 -3.36
CA TYR A 36 -1.67 -1.15 -4.69
C TYR A 36 -2.27 -2.08 -5.73
N GLY A 37 -2.35 -1.65 -6.99
CA GLY A 37 -2.68 -2.49 -8.11
C GLY A 37 -3.85 -3.44 -7.85
N MET A 38 -3.64 -4.73 -7.98
CA MET A 38 -4.68 -5.74 -7.76
C MET A 38 -5.26 -5.76 -6.32
N TYR A 39 -4.51 -5.26 -5.33
CA TYR A 39 -4.99 -5.11 -3.96
C TYR A 39 -5.93 -3.91 -3.79
N ALA A 40 -5.91 -2.98 -4.73
CA ALA A 40 -6.73 -1.76 -4.72
C ALA A 40 -7.99 -1.84 -5.60
N VAL A 41 -8.08 -2.81 -6.50
CA VAL A 41 -9.18 -2.91 -7.51
C VAL A 41 -10.56 -2.84 -6.88
N GLN A 42 -10.75 -3.49 -5.73
CA GLN A 42 -12.03 -3.51 -5.02
C GLN A 42 -12.34 -2.23 -4.25
N ASN A 43 -11.37 -1.35 -4.06
CA ASN A 43 -11.58 -0.09 -3.35
C ASN A 43 -12.21 0.95 -4.28
N LYS A 44 -13.40 1.43 -3.91
CA LYS A 44 -14.21 2.38 -4.67
C LYS A 44 -14.07 3.82 -4.18
N SER A 45 -13.00 4.17 -3.44
CA SER A 45 -12.76 5.56 -3.07
C SER A 45 -12.63 6.43 -4.33
N PRO A 46 -13.14 7.66 -4.32
CA PRO A 46 -13.12 8.54 -5.50
C PRO A 46 -11.71 8.75 -6.06
N LEU A 47 -10.73 8.91 -5.16
CA LEU A 47 -9.33 9.09 -5.55
C LEU A 47 -8.75 7.85 -6.24
N ASN A 48 -9.06 6.65 -5.75
CA ASN A 48 -8.58 5.41 -6.37
C ASN A 48 -9.24 5.18 -7.74
N VAL A 49 -10.54 5.40 -7.85
CA VAL A 49 -11.27 5.28 -9.12
C VAL A 49 -10.71 6.26 -10.15
N TRP A 50 -10.50 7.51 -9.75
CA TRP A 50 -9.88 8.53 -10.59
C TRP A 50 -8.48 8.11 -11.05
N PHE A 51 -7.61 7.68 -10.12
CA PHE A 51 -6.23 7.30 -10.43
C PHE A 51 -6.17 6.13 -11.40
N GLN A 52 -6.95 5.07 -11.16
CA GLN A 52 -7.01 3.93 -12.06
C GLN A 52 -7.47 4.32 -13.46
N ARG A 53 -8.49 5.16 -13.57
CA ARG A 53 -9.00 5.65 -14.85
C ARG A 53 -7.95 6.45 -15.62
N GLU A 54 -7.35 7.44 -14.99
CA GLU A 54 -6.35 8.30 -15.64
C GLU A 54 -5.07 7.53 -16.01
N TYR A 55 -4.65 6.61 -15.15
CA TYR A 55 -3.49 5.77 -15.45
C TYR A 55 -3.76 4.84 -16.65
N ARG A 56 -4.92 4.19 -16.70
CA ARG A 56 -5.32 3.35 -17.84
C ARG A 56 -5.41 4.16 -19.14
N LYS A 57 -5.96 5.37 -19.07
CA LYS A 57 -6.03 6.29 -20.22
C LYS A 57 -4.65 6.64 -20.74
N ALA A 58 -3.70 6.92 -19.86
CA ALA A 58 -2.34 7.33 -20.23
C ALA A 58 -1.47 6.16 -20.72
N TYR A 59 -1.61 4.97 -20.15
CA TYR A 59 -0.67 3.87 -20.35
C TYR A 59 -1.28 2.58 -20.91
N ASN A 60 -2.58 2.58 -21.17
CA ASN A 60 -3.35 1.42 -21.67
C ASN A 60 -3.13 0.14 -20.82
N ARG A 61 -2.98 0.30 -19.51
CA ARG A 61 -2.78 -0.79 -18.54
C ARG A 61 -3.16 -0.33 -17.13
N PRO A 62 -3.48 -1.25 -16.21
CA PRO A 62 -3.73 -0.88 -14.82
C PRO A 62 -2.46 -0.37 -14.12
N PRO A 63 -2.59 0.51 -13.13
CA PRO A 63 -1.47 0.91 -12.30
C PRO A 63 -1.02 -0.26 -11.42
N ALA A 64 0.27 -0.57 -11.46
CA ALA A 64 0.91 -1.54 -10.57
C ALA A 64 1.50 -0.85 -9.33
N GLN A 65 2.01 -1.65 -8.39
CA GLN A 65 2.58 -1.17 -7.12
C GLN A 65 3.48 0.07 -7.27
N PRO A 66 4.47 0.14 -8.16
CA PRO A 66 5.32 1.34 -8.27
C PRO A 66 4.54 2.62 -8.59
N GLY A 67 3.57 2.53 -9.49
CA GLY A 67 2.73 3.68 -9.84
C GLY A 67 1.96 4.23 -8.64
N TYR A 68 1.38 3.34 -7.84
CA TYR A 68 0.71 3.73 -6.60
C TYR A 68 1.67 4.33 -5.57
N GLN A 69 2.84 3.73 -5.37
CA GLN A 69 3.82 4.21 -4.39
C GLN A 69 4.32 5.62 -4.75
N PHE A 70 4.64 5.87 -6.02
CA PHE A 70 5.02 7.21 -6.46
C PHE A 70 3.90 8.23 -6.29
N ALA A 71 2.69 7.88 -6.66
CA ALA A 71 1.54 8.75 -6.50
C ALA A 71 1.24 9.02 -5.01
N GLN A 72 1.39 8.02 -4.14
CA GLN A 72 1.30 8.21 -2.68
C GLN A 72 2.38 9.16 -2.15
N ALA A 73 3.62 9.03 -2.61
CA ALA A 73 4.71 9.92 -2.21
C ALA A 73 4.41 11.37 -2.59
N VAL A 74 3.89 11.61 -3.80
CA VAL A 74 3.47 12.95 -4.24
C VAL A 74 2.33 13.51 -3.40
N LEU A 75 1.32 12.67 -3.06
CA LEU A 75 0.23 13.09 -2.18
C LEU A 75 0.74 13.45 -0.78
N GLY A 76 1.63 12.64 -0.22
CA GLY A 76 2.25 12.90 1.07
C GLY A 76 3.06 14.21 1.07
N ALA A 77 3.90 14.41 0.05
CA ALA A 77 4.65 15.64 -0.10
C ALA A 77 3.72 16.87 -0.21
N LYS A 78 2.69 16.80 -1.07
CA LYS A 78 1.68 17.85 -1.18
C LYS A 78 1.07 18.18 0.20
N PHE A 79 0.65 17.16 0.93
CA PHE A 79 0.04 17.33 2.24
C PHE A 79 0.98 17.98 3.26
N ALA A 80 2.26 17.57 3.28
CA ALA A 80 3.28 18.15 4.16
C ALA A 80 3.57 19.62 3.81
N TYR A 81 3.70 19.95 2.52
CA TYR A 81 3.89 21.32 2.07
C TYR A 81 2.71 22.22 2.44
N GLU A 82 1.48 21.79 2.20
CA GLU A 82 0.28 22.56 2.56
C GLU A 82 0.17 22.78 4.07
N LYS A 83 0.45 21.75 4.86
CA LYS A 83 0.45 21.85 6.34
C LYS A 83 1.53 22.82 6.82
N ALA A 84 2.75 22.73 6.28
CA ALA A 84 3.86 23.60 6.63
C ALA A 84 3.62 25.05 6.19
N ALA A 85 3.12 25.27 4.96
CA ALA A 85 2.81 26.60 4.44
C ALA A 85 1.71 27.29 5.27
N LYS A 86 0.67 26.53 5.64
CA LYS A 86 -0.41 27.05 6.52
C LYS A 86 0.13 27.49 7.89
N ALA A 87 1.05 26.70 8.47
CA ALA A 87 1.65 27.04 9.76
C ALA A 87 2.62 28.23 9.68
N ALA A 88 3.35 28.35 8.58
CA ALA A 88 4.34 29.41 8.38
C ALA A 88 3.73 30.73 7.85
N GLY A 89 2.54 30.73 7.31
CA GLY A 89 1.91 31.87 6.64
C GLY A 89 2.61 32.31 5.33
N LYS A 90 3.54 31.50 4.84
CA LYS A 90 4.34 31.74 3.63
C LYS A 90 4.84 30.40 3.06
N PHE A 91 5.58 30.46 1.95
CA PHE A 91 6.24 29.26 1.41
C PHE A 91 7.23 28.71 2.45
N PRO A 92 7.09 27.42 2.83
CA PRO A 92 7.87 26.84 3.92
C PRO A 92 9.30 26.51 3.51
N SER A 93 10.21 26.51 4.50
CA SER A 93 11.54 25.93 4.33
C SER A 93 11.50 24.40 4.28
N THR A 94 12.57 23.78 3.81
CA THR A 94 12.71 22.33 3.80
C THR A 94 12.52 21.72 5.19
N ASP A 95 13.12 22.31 6.23
CA ASP A 95 13.01 21.82 7.61
C ASP A 95 11.57 21.89 8.13
N GLN A 96 10.84 22.97 7.78
CA GLN A 96 9.41 23.07 8.13
C GLN A 96 8.58 21.99 7.45
N VAL A 97 8.90 21.62 6.19
CA VAL A 97 8.21 20.54 5.49
C VAL A 97 8.56 19.19 6.11
N ILE A 98 9.83 18.91 6.42
CA ILE A 98 10.26 17.69 7.10
C ILE A 98 9.50 17.54 8.42
N LYS A 99 9.49 18.58 9.24
CA LYS A 99 8.78 18.60 10.51
C LYS A 99 7.26 18.38 10.37
N ALA A 100 6.66 18.95 9.33
CA ALA A 100 5.24 18.77 9.04
C ALA A 100 4.91 17.35 8.59
N PHE A 101 5.89 16.63 8.04
CA PHE A 101 5.74 15.27 7.53
C PHE A 101 5.84 14.22 8.64
N GLU A 102 6.61 14.49 9.69
CA GLU A 102 6.78 13.57 10.84
C GLU A 102 5.44 13.30 11.55
N GLY A 103 5.12 12.04 11.76
CA GLY A 103 3.93 11.59 12.50
C GLY A 103 2.59 11.98 11.86
N VAL A 104 2.59 12.52 10.64
CA VAL A 104 1.35 12.92 9.96
C VAL A 104 0.60 11.71 9.41
N THR A 105 -0.72 11.79 9.42
CA THR A 105 -1.59 10.88 8.67
C THR A 105 -2.26 11.65 7.55
N TYR A 106 -2.16 11.14 6.32
CA TYR A 106 -2.79 11.75 5.15
C TYR A 106 -3.63 10.75 4.37
N PRO A 107 -4.71 11.21 3.71
CA PRO A 107 -5.55 10.37 2.86
C PRO A 107 -4.77 9.90 1.64
N SER A 108 -5.00 8.66 1.23
CA SER A 108 -4.41 8.06 0.05
C SER A 108 -5.46 7.28 -0.76
N PHE A 109 -5.04 6.47 -1.74
CA PHE A 109 -5.95 5.87 -2.73
C PHE A 109 -6.97 4.90 -2.14
N ALA A 110 -6.57 4.07 -1.20
CA ALA A 110 -7.45 3.04 -0.65
C ALA A 110 -7.48 3.01 0.87
N ALA A 111 -6.39 3.41 1.51
CA ALA A 111 -6.28 3.54 2.95
C ALA A 111 -5.40 4.76 3.28
N PRO A 112 -5.58 5.41 4.42
CA PRO A 112 -4.70 6.49 4.84
C PRO A 112 -3.28 5.97 5.05
N VAL A 113 -2.31 6.86 4.91
CA VAL A 113 -0.90 6.60 5.21
C VAL A 113 -0.52 7.38 6.45
N HIS A 114 0.05 6.69 7.44
CA HIS A 114 0.63 7.31 8.63
C HIS A 114 2.17 7.31 8.51
N MET A 115 2.78 8.47 8.71
CA MET A 115 4.23 8.61 8.76
C MET A 115 4.72 8.28 10.17
N GLY A 116 5.12 7.05 10.37
CA GLY A 116 5.38 6.48 11.69
C GLY A 116 6.75 5.86 11.84
N LEU A 117 6.87 4.88 12.72
CA LEU A 117 8.07 4.23 13.22
C LEU A 117 8.97 5.14 14.06
N SER A 118 10.22 4.69 14.33
CA SER A 118 11.10 5.36 15.30
C SER A 118 11.44 6.81 14.96
N ASN A 119 11.40 7.19 13.69
CA ASN A 119 11.77 8.52 13.22
C ASN A 119 10.63 9.24 12.48
N GLY A 120 9.45 8.65 12.38
CA GLY A 120 8.31 9.23 11.67
C GLY A 120 8.49 9.37 10.15
N HIS A 121 9.49 8.70 9.57
CA HIS A 121 9.84 8.86 8.15
C HIS A 121 9.38 7.70 7.27
N GLN A 122 8.69 6.71 7.83
CA GLN A 122 8.14 5.61 7.05
C GLN A 122 6.63 5.70 6.94
N GLY A 123 6.12 5.66 5.71
CA GLY A 123 4.70 5.58 5.45
C GLY A 123 4.16 4.18 5.79
N LEU A 124 3.24 4.14 6.76
CA LEU A 124 2.55 2.93 7.19
C LEU A 124 1.13 2.95 6.66
N THR A 125 0.68 1.83 6.12
CA THR A 125 -0.71 1.61 5.71
C THR A 125 -1.07 0.15 5.95
N GLU A 126 -2.31 -0.22 5.75
CA GLU A 126 -2.74 -1.61 5.88
C GLU A 126 -1.98 -2.53 4.92
N ASP A 127 -1.81 -3.77 5.34
CA ASP A 127 -1.27 -4.87 4.53
C ASP A 127 -2.41 -5.75 4.04
N ARG A 128 -2.35 -6.19 2.78
CA ARG A 128 -3.39 -7.01 2.16
C ARG A 128 -2.81 -8.27 1.57
N TRP A 129 -3.45 -9.37 1.87
CA TRP A 129 -3.16 -10.69 1.33
C TRP A 129 -4.42 -11.29 0.73
N GLY A 130 -4.27 -12.02 -0.36
CA GLY A 130 -5.40 -12.68 -0.99
C GLY A 130 -4.95 -13.77 -1.93
N VAL A 131 -5.90 -14.45 -2.52
CA VAL A 131 -5.69 -15.56 -3.46
C VAL A 131 -5.92 -15.07 -4.88
N THR A 132 -4.95 -15.29 -5.77
CA THR A 132 -5.05 -14.85 -7.16
C THR A 132 -6.16 -15.59 -7.91
N THR A 133 -6.96 -14.82 -8.63
CA THR A 133 -7.99 -15.30 -9.55
C THR A 133 -8.09 -14.38 -10.76
N PHE A 134 -8.56 -14.88 -11.88
CA PHE A 134 -8.79 -14.07 -13.07
C PHE A 134 -10.26 -13.63 -13.08
N ASP A 135 -10.50 -12.34 -13.23
CA ASP A 135 -11.83 -11.77 -13.40
C ASP A 135 -12.07 -11.56 -14.91
N GLU A 136 -12.94 -12.38 -15.50
CA GLU A 136 -13.22 -12.32 -16.94
C GLU A 136 -13.92 -11.04 -17.36
N LYS A 137 -14.70 -10.42 -16.47
CA LYS A 137 -15.39 -9.16 -16.76
C LYS A 137 -14.43 -7.98 -16.84
N LEU A 138 -13.42 -7.98 -15.98
CA LEU A 138 -12.37 -6.98 -15.99
C LEU A 138 -11.24 -7.31 -16.97
N GLY A 139 -11.12 -8.58 -17.38
CA GLY A 139 -10.00 -9.05 -18.18
C GLY A 139 -8.67 -9.05 -17.43
N GLU A 140 -8.68 -9.12 -16.10
CA GLU A 140 -7.50 -8.91 -15.26
C GLU A 140 -7.41 -9.91 -14.11
N LEU A 141 -6.19 -10.10 -13.61
CA LEU A 141 -5.96 -10.79 -12.34
C LEU A 141 -6.40 -9.89 -11.19
N VAL A 142 -7.16 -10.48 -10.29
CA VAL A 142 -7.62 -9.86 -9.04
C VAL A 142 -7.36 -10.78 -7.85
N LEU A 143 -7.64 -10.31 -6.66
CA LEU A 143 -7.58 -11.13 -5.45
C LEU A 143 -9.00 -11.47 -4.99
N LYS A 144 -9.18 -12.72 -4.59
CA LYS A 144 -10.30 -13.18 -3.78
C LYS A 144 -9.83 -13.54 -2.37
N ASP A 145 -10.76 -13.75 -1.45
CA ASP A 145 -10.49 -14.12 -0.05
C ASP A 145 -9.48 -13.17 0.61
N VAL A 146 -9.70 -11.87 0.43
CA VAL A 146 -8.75 -10.85 0.87
C VAL A 146 -8.76 -10.69 2.37
N MET A 147 -7.60 -10.89 2.98
CA MET A 147 -7.33 -10.57 4.39
C MET A 147 -6.66 -9.19 4.47
N VAL A 148 -7.08 -8.40 5.44
CA VAL A 148 -6.55 -7.06 5.68
C VAL A 148 -5.94 -7.00 7.08
N PHE A 149 -4.68 -6.65 7.15
CA PHE A 149 -3.95 -6.45 8.39
C PHE A 149 -3.69 -4.96 8.61
N GLN A 150 -4.17 -4.44 9.73
CA GLN A 150 -3.91 -3.05 10.09
C GLN A 150 -2.45 -2.86 10.53
N PRO A 151 -1.84 -1.68 10.34
CA PRO A 151 -0.45 -1.42 10.76
C PRO A 151 -0.20 -1.77 12.22
N ALA A 152 -1.13 -1.48 13.12
CA ALA A 152 -1.01 -1.81 14.53
C ALA A 152 -0.90 -3.32 14.85
N CYS A 153 -1.24 -4.19 13.89
CA CYS A 153 -1.05 -5.64 14.01
C CYS A 153 0.33 -6.10 13.55
N VAL A 154 0.85 -5.54 12.47
CA VAL A 154 2.01 -6.07 11.73
C VAL A 154 3.23 -5.14 11.73
N MET A 155 3.10 -3.97 12.34
CA MET A 155 4.17 -2.98 12.46
C MET A 155 4.43 -2.64 13.92
N PRO A 156 5.68 -2.32 14.29
CA PRO A 156 5.97 -1.85 15.65
C PRO A 156 5.27 -0.52 15.94
N PRO A 157 4.98 -0.23 17.20
CA PRO A 157 4.52 1.10 17.61
C PRO A 157 5.53 2.19 17.25
N ASP A 158 5.06 3.43 17.11
CA ASP A 158 5.93 4.57 16.88
C ASP A 158 6.99 4.68 17.99
N GLY A 159 8.21 5.01 17.59
CA GLY A 159 9.35 5.07 18.49
C GLY A 159 10.03 3.71 18.76
N VAL A 160 9.51 2.62 18.24
CA VAL A 160 10.06 1.28 18.46
C VAL A 160 10.74 0.75 17.19
N ASN A 161 11.97 0.24 17.33
CA ASN A 161 12.69 -0.37 16.22
C ASN A 161 12.16 -1.77 15.89
N SER A 162 12.08 -2.07 14.59
CA SER A 162 11.43 -3.30 14.09
C SER A 162 12.15 -4.58 14.53
N ILE A 163 13.49 -4.62 14.50
CA ILE A 163 14.24 -5.85 14.83
C ILE A 163 14.06 -6.25 16.31
N PRO A 164 14.34 -5.37 17.30
CA PRO A 164 14.08 -5.71 18.70
C PRO A 164 12.60 -6.04 18.99
N TRP A 165 11.68 -5.42 18.28
CA TRP A 165 10.25 -5.69 18.43
C TRP A 165 9.89 -7.12 17.97
N LEU A 166 10.41 -7.56 16.81
CA LEU A 166 10.21 -8.92 16.30
C LEU A 166 10.85 -9.96 17.24
N GLU A 167 12.10 -9.74 17.63
CA GLU A 167 12.84 -10.61 18.58
C GLU A 167 12.15 -10.70 19.94
N GLY A 168 11.53 -9.60 20.38
CA GLY A 168 10.72 -9.53 21.60
C GLY A 168 9.33 -10.14 21.50
N GLY A 169 8.99 -10.80 20.39
CA GLY A 169 7.69 -11.46 20.18
C GLY A 169 6.57 -10.50 19.86
N MET A 170 6.86 -9.40 19.18
CA MET A 170 5.87 -8.42 18.68
C MET A 170 4.98 -7.84 19.79
N LYS A 171 5.56 -7.56 20.96
CA LYS A 171 4.80 -7.03 22.11
C LYS A 171 4.07 -5.73 21.73
N GLY A 172 2.79 -5.65 22.11
CA GLY A 172 1.94 -4.49 21.82
C GLY A 172 1.27 -4.54 20.44
N ALA A 173 1.45 -5.59 19.64
CA ALA A 173 0.70 -5.81 18.41
C ALA A 173 -0.80 -5.87 18.71
N LYS A 174 -1.60 -5.13 17.93
CA LYS A 174 -3.06 -5.04 18.09
C LYS A 174 -3.76 -5.70 16.89
N CYS A 175 -3.67 -7.02 16.82
CA CYS A 175 -4.42 -7.78 15.83
C CYS A 175 -5.88 -7.89 16.27
N LYS A 176 -6.81 -7.59 15.37
CA LYS A 176 -8.20 -7.98 15.52
C LYS A 176 -8.31 -9.40 14.97
N ASN A 177 -8.76 -10.31 15.80
CA ASN A 177 -9.18 -11.66 15.39
C ASN A 177 -10.46 -11.58 14.58
#